data_29c87ad1fe82511531d871392d9a9951
#
_entry.id   29c87ad1fe82511531d871392d9a9951
#
_cell.length_a   1.000
_cell.length_b   1.000
_cell.length_c   1.000
_cell.angle_alpha   90.00
_cell.angle_beta   90.00
_cell.angle_gamma   90.00
#
_symmetry.space_group_name_H-M   'P 1'
#
loop_
_entity.id
_entity.type
_entity.pdbx_description
1 polymer ?
#
loop_
_entity_poly.entity_id
_entity_poly.type
_entity_poly.pdbx_seq_one_letter_code
_entity_poly.pdbx_strand_id
1 'polypeptide(L)'
;MNRSLSMYADIILKNGIVITVDKHNSICEAIAIKNNKIVYIGDNYEVEKWHDNNTKVIDLNGRALLPGFIDSHMHLGMTGQNAAVIIDCNSNNVSTIKDIQEKIHQAALKTPKGSWIKATGYEQSKLAEGRHPTRDDLDEAAPD
;
A
#
# COMPACT_ATOMS: atom_id res chain seq x y z
N MET A 1 37.28 -2.83 -18.92
CA MET A 1 36.32 -2.02 -19.68
C MET A 1 36.04 -0.76 -18.88
N ASN A 2 36.63 0.37 -19.29
CA ASN A 2 36.36 1.67 -18.69
C ASN A 2 34.91 2.03 -18.97
N ARG A 3 34.03 2.01 -17.95
CA ARG A 3 32.78 2.74 -18.02
C ARG A 3 33.14 4.23 -18.04
N SER A 4 33.18 4.81 -19.22
CA SER A 4 33.15 6.27 -19.39
C SER A 4 32.05 6.77 -18.44
N LEU A 5 32.42 7.71 -17.55
CA LEU A 5 31.46 8.37 -16.65
C LEU A 5 30.56 9.25 -17.55
N SER A 6 29.56 8.63 -18.19
CA SER A 6 28.52 9.36 -18.89
C SER A 6 27.93 10.39 -17.91
N MET A 7 27.78 11.62 -18.36
CA MET A 7 27.18 12.69 -17.55
C MET A 7 25.64 12.60 -17.54
N TYR A 8 25.08 11.74 -18.40
CA TYR A 8 23.65 11.60 -18.61
C TYR A 8 23.00 10.65 -17.60
N ALA A 9 21.70 10.79 -17.38
CA ALA A 9 20.91 10.01 -16.43
C ALA A 9 20.63 8.59 -16.94
N ASP A 10 20.45 7.67 -16.02
CA ASP A 10 19.95 6.31 -16.32
C ASP A 10 18.42 6.35 -16.53
N ILE A 11 17.74 7.19 -15.74
CA ILE A 11 16.28 7.33 -15.78
C ILE A 11 15.91 8.80 -15.62
N ILE A 12 14.96 9.26 -16.45
CA ILE A 12 14.27 10.54 -16.30
C ILE A 12 12.78 10.25 -16.09
N LEU A 13 12.18 10.90 -15.07
CA LEU A 13 10.74 10.97 -14.91
C LEU A 13 10.34 12.43 -15.13
N LYS A 14 9.37 12.69 -16.03
CA LYS A 14 8.95 14.05 -16.40
C LYS A 14 7.45 14.17 -16.61
N ASN A 15 6.97 15.39 -16.82
CA ASN A 15 5.55 15.71 -17.02
C ASN A 15 4.68 15.28 -15.81
N GLY A 16 5.15 15.46 -14.59
CA GLY A 16 4.45 15.10 -13.37
C GLY A 16 4.38 16.22 -12.34
N ILE A 17 3.84 15.86 -11.18
CA ILE A 17 3.83 16.71 -9.99
C ILE A 17 4.83 16.07 -9.01
N VAL A 18 6.07 16.54 -9.03
CA VAL A 18 7.14 16.01 -8.17
C VAL A 18 7.10 16.74 -6.83
N ILE A 19 6.64 16.07 -5.79
CA ILE A 19 6.56 16.59 -4.43
C ILE A 19 7.83 16.14 -3.69
N THR A 20 8.73 17.10 -3.42
CA THR A 20 10.07 16.79 -2.92
C THR A 20 10.12 16.39 -1.46
N VAL A 21 9.13 16.83 -0.67
CA VAL A 21 9.09 16.69 0.81
C VAL A 21 10.38 17.24 1.46
N ASP A 22 11.00 18.25 0.82
CA ASP A 22 12.10 18.97 1.41
C ASP A 22 11.61 20.00 2.45
N LYS A 23 12.51 20.70 3.12
CA LYS A 23 12.16 21.72 4.13
C LYS A 23 11.26 22.86 3.60
N HIS A 24 11.16 23.01 2.29
CA HIS A 24 10.34 24.05 1.64
C HIS A 24 9.08 23.48 0.99
N ASN A 25 8.89 22.14 1.01
CA ASN A 25 7.81 21.43 0.32
C ASN A 25 7.74 21.82 -1.17
N SER A 26 8.90 21.86 -1.83
CA SER A 26 9.02 22.26 -3.22
C SER A 26 8.22 21.32 -4.13
N ILE A 27 7.57 21.90 -5.14
CA ILE A 27 6.88 21.15 -6.19
C ILE A 27 7.61 21.42 -7.51
N CYS A 28 7.99 20.34 -8.19
CA CYS A 28 8.72 20.35 -9.45
C CYS A 28 7.98 19.52 -10.50
N GLU A 29 8.52 19.40 -11.71
CA GLU A 29 7.88 18.70 -12.83
C GLU A 29 8.60 17.42 -13.23
N ALA A 30 9.93 17.36 -12.94
CA ALA A 30 10.79 16.29 -13.41
C ALA A 30 11.93 15.98 -12.45
N ILE A 31 12.46 14.74 -12.54
CA ILE A 31 13.70 14.31 -11.90
C ILE A 31 14.57 13.53 -12.88
N ALA A 32 15.89 13.59 -12.69
CA ALA A 32 16.84 12.69 -13.31
C ALA A 32 17.57 11.85 -12.25
N ILE A 33 17.73 10.57 -12.54
CA ILE A 33 18.37 9.59 -11.66
C ILE A 33 19.58 8.98 -12.38
N LYS A 34 20.71 8.92 -11.67
CA LYS A 34 21.93 8.28 -12.13
C LYS A 34 22.56 7.47 -11.00
N ASN A 35 22.99 6.25 -11.29
CA ASN A 35 23.65 5.37 -10.31
C ASN A 35 22.85 5.30 -8.99
N ASN A 36 21.51 5.13 -9.07
CA ASN A 36 20.58 5.08 -7.94
C ASN A 36 20.52 6.34 -7.07
N LYS A 37 20.98 7.50 -7.62
CA LYS A 37 20.91 8.80 -6.93
C LYS A 37 20.15 9.79 -7.79
N ILE A 38 19.35 10.63 -7.16
CA ILE A 38 18.75 11.78 -7.81
C ILE A 38 19.86 12.80 -8.10
N VAL A 39 20.05 13.14 -9.36
CA VAL A 39 21.08 14.10 -9.83
C VAL A 39 20.48 15.42 -10.28
N TYR A 40 19.19 15.45 -10.54
CA TYR A 40 18.46 16.67 -10.89
C TYR A 40 17.01 16.57 -10.40
N ILE A 41 16.48 17.68 -9.92
CA ILE A 41 15.05 17.90 -9.64
C ILE A 41 14.73 19.31 -10.13
N GLY A 42 13.69 19.49 -10.93
CA GLY A 42 13.29 20.78 -11.46
C GLY A 42 12.20 20.69 -12.51
N ASP A 43 12.31 21.51 -13.54
CA ASP A 43 11.35 21.59 -14.64
C ASP A 43 11.65 20.60 -15.77
N ASN A 44 10.65 20.44 -16.66
CA ASN A 44 10.74 19.53 -17.80
C ASN A 44 11.76 19.97 -18.87
N TYR A 45 12.08 21.27 -18.94
CA TYR A 45 13.01 21.78 -19.93
C TYR A 45 14.46 21.48 -19.56
N GLU A 46 14.84 21.77 -18.33
CA GLU A 46 16.23 21.58 -17.86
C GLU A 46 16.59 20.10 -17.70
N VAL A 47 15.60 19.22 -17.40
CA VAL A 47 15.85 17.77 -17.25
C VAL A 47 16.34 17.14 -18.56
N GLU A 48 16.01 17.71 -19.72
CA GLU A 48 16.46 17.20 -21.02
C GLU A 48 18.00 17.27 -21.19
N LYS A 49 18.69 18.10 -20.45
CA LYS A 49 20.18 18.14 -20.44
C LYS A 49 20.80 16.86 -19.88
N TRP A 50 20.02 16.06 -19.18
CA TRP A 50 20.45 14.77 -18.60
C TRP A 50 20.11 13.58 -19.48
N HIS A 51 19.49 13.81 -20.65
CA HIS A 51 19.01 12.78 -21.56
C HIS A 51 20.08 12.39 -22.60
N ASP A 52 20.25 11.07 -22.83
CA ASP A 52 20.92 10.52 -24.01
C ASP A 52 20.15 9.30 -24.57
N ASN A 53 20.71 8.67 -25.62
CA ASN A 53 20.08 7.51 -26.28
C ASN A 53 19.92 6.27 -25.38
N ASN A 54 20.60 6.23 -24.23
CA ASN A 54 20.53 5.11 -23.27
C ASN A 54 19.65 5.45 -22.06
N THR A 55 19.21 6.69 -21.92
CA THR A 55 18.39 7.17 -20.82
C THR A 55 16.96 6.63 -20.96
N LYS A 56 16.48 5.92 -19.93
CA LYS A 56 15.07 5.53 -19.86
C LYS A 56 14.20 6.71 -19.47
N VAL A 57 13.29 7.14 -20.34
CA VAL A 57 12.35 8.21 -20.05
C VAL A 57 10.99 7.64 -19.67
N ILE A 58 10.44 8.14 -18.56
CA ILE A 58 9.10 7.77 -18.04
C ILE A 58 8.25 9.04 -18.02
N ASP A 59 7.19 9.06 -18.80
CA ASP A 59 6.19 10.14 -18.75
C ASP A 59 5.22 9.88 -17.58
N LEU A 60 5.13 10.82 -16.67
CA LEU A 60 4.25 10.74 -15.51
C LEU A 60 2.79 11.07 -15.86
N ASN A 61 2.55 11.72 -17.01
CA ASN A 61 1.20 12.09 -17.45
C ASN A 61 0.41 12.83 -16.35
N GLY A 62 1.01 13.81 -15.69
CA GLY A 62 0.40 14.58 -14.60
C GLY A 62 0.31 13.86 -13.26
N ARG A 63 0.77 12.61 -13.14
CA ARG A 63 0.74 11.86 -11.87
C ARG A 63 1.73 12.45 -10.86
N ALA A 64 1.35 12.32 -9.57
CA ALA A 64 2.23 12.70 -8.48
C ALA A 64 3.40 11.71 -8.33
N LEU A 65 4.59 12.25 -8.06
CA LEU A 65 5.79 11.53 -7.69
C LEU A 65 6.26 12.01 -6.31
N LEU A 66 6.44 11.07 -5.39
CA LEU A 66 6.89 11.33 -4.01
C LEU A 66 8.07 10.42 -3.67
N PRO A 67 8.89 10.79 -2.66
CA PRO A 67 9.80 9.84 -2.03
C PRO A 67 9.05 8.59 -1.53
N GLY A 68 9.73 7.45 -1.54
CA GLY A 68 9.17 6.22 -0.97
C GLY A 68 8.81 6.42 0.50
N PHE A 69 7.68 5.87 0.92
CA PHE A 69 7.23 5.99 2.31
C PHE A 69 8.12 5.17 3.24
N ILE A 70 8.43 5.77 4.39
CA ILE A 70 9.12 5.12 5.50
C ILE A 70 8.16 5.13 6.69
N ASP A 71 7.59 3.97 7.01
CA ASP A 71 6.76 3.82 8.19
C ASP A 71 7.65 3.61 9.41
N SER A 72 7.68 4.61 10.30
CA SER A 72 8.51 4.58 11.50
C SER A 72 7.93 3.72 12.63
N HIS A 73 6.67 3.30 12.52
CA HIS A 73 6.01 2.45 13.49
C HIS A 73 5.01 1.52 12.82
N MET A 74 5.40 0.27 12.59
CA MET A 74 4.50 -0.74 12.04
C MET A 74 4.69 -2.10 12.71
N HIS A 75 3.62 -2.88 12.73
CA HIS A 75 3.61 -4.25 13.24
C HIS A 75 3.63 -5.25 12.06
N LEU A 76 4.73 -5.28 11.30
CA LEU A 76 4.83 -6.06 10.06
C LEU A 76 4.44 -7.53 10.25
N GLY A 77 4.95 -8.17 11.32
CA GLY A 77 4.63 -9.58 11.62
C GLY A 77 3.14 -9.80 11.87
N MET A 78 2.51 -8.91 12.65
CA MET A 78 1.08 -8.99 12.94
C MET A 78 0.24 -8.68 11.69
N THR A 79 0.62 -7.69 10.90
CA THR A 79 -0.04 -7.36 9.63
C THR A 79 0.03 -8.53 8.66
N GLY A 80 1.21 -9.16 8.53
CA GLY A 80 1.38 -10.34 7.68
C GLY A 80 0.57 -11.54 8.16
N GLN A 81 0.54 -11.80 9.47
CA GLN A 81 -0.28 -12.86 10.06
C GLN A 81 -1.77 -12.59 9.83
N ASN A 82 -2.24 -11.37 10.07
CA ASN A 82 -3.65 -11.00 9.84
C ASN A 82 -4.03 -11.22 8.37
N ALA A 83 -3.21 -10.76 7.44
CA ALA A 83 -3.48 -10.93 6.00
C ALA A 83 -3.47 -12.40 5.56
N ALA A 84 -2.71 -13.28 6.22
CA ALA A 84 -2.55 -14.68 5.81
C ALA A 84 -3.60 -15.62 6.41
N VAL A 85 -4.01 -15.40 7.68
CA VAL A 85 -4.77 -16.41 8.44
C VAL A 85 -5.95 -15.86 9.25
N ILE A 86 -6.16 -14.55 9.28
CA ILE A 86 -7.25 -13.93 10.04
C ILE A 86 -8.29 -13.36 9.10
N ILE A 87 -9.57 -13.62 9.37
CA ILE A 87 -10.67 -13.08 8.59
C ILE A 87 -10.79 -11.58 8.86
N ASP A 88 -10.70 -10.80 7.81
CA ASP A 88 -10.89 -9.36 7.89
C ASP A 88 -12.38 -9.00 7.92
N CYS A 89 -12.81 -8.49 9.08
CA CYS A 89 -14.16 -7.99 9.34
C CYS A 89 -14.20 -6.48 9.54
N ASN A 90 -13.29 -5.72 8.92
CA ASN A 90 -13.31 -4.27 9.04
C ASN A 90 -14.62 -3.67 8.50
N SER A 91 -14.94 -2.44 8.91
CA SER A 91 -16.20 -1.76 8.61
C SER A 91 -16.45 -1.45 7.13
N ASN A 92 -15.45 -1.64 6.25
CA ASN A 92 -15.66 -1.59 4.80
C ASN A 92 -16.19 -2.92 4.25
N ASN A 93 -16.01 -4.00 5.02
CA ASN A 93 -16.32 -5.37 4.61
C ASN A 93 -17.53 -5.95 5.34
N VAL A 94 -17.91 -5.38 6.49
CA VAL A 94 -19.05 -5.82 7.30
C VAL A 94 -19.82 -4.64 7.84
N SER A 95 -21.15 -4.77 7.91
CA SER A 95 -22.08 -3.78 8.46
C SER A 95 -23.05 -4.38 9.48
N THR A 96 -23.09 -5.70 9.59
CA THR A 96 -23.98 -6.45 10.50
C THR A 96 -23.26 -7.62 11.14
N ILE A 97 -23.79 -8.13 12.26
CA ILE A 97 -23.31 -9.39 12.85
C ILE A 97 -23.48 -10.55 11.87
N LYS A 98 -24.53 -10.52 11.06
CA LYS A 98 -24.76 -11.53 10.03
C LYS A 98 -23.67 -11.57 8.96
N ASP A 99 -23.11 -10.42 8.59
CA ASP A 99 -21.97 -10.37 7.64
C ASP A 99 -20.74 -11.06 8.25
N ILE A 100 -20.52 -10.86 9.57
CA ILE A 100 -19.44 -11.53 10.30
C ILE A 100 -19.68 -13.05 10.35
N GLN A 101 -20.91 -13.48 10.68
CA GLN A 101 -21.30 -14.88 10.69
C GLN A 101 -21.06 -15.55 9.33
N GLU A 102 -21.46 -14.92 8.23
CA GLU A 102 -21.26 -15.47 6.90
C GLU A 102 -19.77 -15.68 6.58
N LYS A 103 -18.92 -14.69 6.90
CA LYS A 103 -17.46 -14.81 6.71
C LYS A 103 -16.87 -15.97 7.54
N ILE A 104 -17.30 -16.13 8.80
CA ILE A 104 -16.88 -17.21 9.68
C ILE A 104 -17.36 -18.56 9.14
N HIS A 105 -18.60 -18.64 8.69
CA HIS A 105 -19.17 -19.85 8.10
C HIS A 105 -18.38 -20.31 6.87
N GLN A 106 -18.08 -19.39 5.96
CA GLN A 106 -17.28 -19.70 4.77
C GLN A 106 -15.86 -20.19 5.11
N ALA A 107 -15.28 -19.69 6.20
CA ALA A 107 -14.00 -20.18 6.70
C ALA A 107 -14.15 -21.57 7.34
N ALA A 108 -15.22 -21.82 8.11
CA ALA A 108 -15.49 -23.09 8.76
C ALA A 108 -15.61 -24.25 7.76
N LEU A 109 -16.20 -23.99 6.58
CA LEU A 109 -16.30 -24.99 5.50
C LEU A 109 -14.93 -25.47 4.99
N LYS A 110 -13.87 -24.70 5.19
CA LYS A 110 -12.51 -24.96 4.69
C LYS A 110 -11.52 -25.31 5.79
N THR A 111 -11.90 -25.11 7.04
CA THR A 111 -11.03 -25.30 8.20
C THR A 111 -11.26 -26.71 8.78
N PRO A 112 -10.21 -27.48 9.07
CA PRO A 112 -10.36 -28.77 9.73
C PRO A 112 -11.07 -28.63 11.08
N LYS A 113 -11.96 -29.56 11.41
CA LYS A 113 -12.67 -29.61 12.70
C LYS A 113 -11.69 -29.58 13.88
N GLY A 114 -12.01 -28.81 14.89
CA GLY A 114 -11.18 -28.62 16.08
C GLY A 114 -10.05 -27.59 15.86
N SER A 115 -9.96 -26.95 14.69
CA SER A 115 -9.02 -25.86 14.44
C SER A 115 -9.66 -24.50 14.71
N TRP A 116 -8.87 -23.54 15.20
CA TRP A 116 -9.35 -22.20 15.49
C TRP A 116 -9.61 -21.39 14.21
N ILE A 117 -10.76 -20.73 14.16
CA ILE A 117 -11.08 -19.68 13.20
C ILE A 117 -10.93 -18.34 13.91
N LYS A 118 -10.16 -17.43 13.33
CA LYS A 118 -9.90 -16.09 13.90
C LYS A 118 -10.39 -15.00 12.96
N ALA A 119 -11.15 -14.05 13.52
CA ALA A 119 -11.63 -12.87 12.81
C ALA A 119 -11.30 -11.61 13.62
N THR A 120 -11.07 -10.49 12.94
CA THR A 120 -10.74 -9.21 13.57
C THR A 120 -11.21 -8.01 12.74
N GLY A 121 -11.19 -6.82 13.33
CA GLY A 121 -11.30 -5.55 12.61
C GLY A 121 -12.70 -4.94 12.62
N TYR A 122 -13.74 -5.60 13.14
CA TYR A 122 -15.05 -4.97 13.25
C TYR A 122 -15.06 -3.85 14.31
N GLU A 123 -15.90 -2.87 14.09
CA GLU A 123 -16.19 -1.79 15.04
C GLU A 123 -17.65 -1.90 15.47
N GLN A 124 -17.89 -2.13 16.76
CA GLN A 124 -19.26 -2.27 17.32
C GLN A 124 -20.17 -1.11 16.92
N SER A 125 -19.67 0.12 16.98
CA SER A 125 -20.45 1.32 16.67
C SER A 125 -20.88 1.43 15.21
N LYS A 126 -20.29 0.63 14.32
CA LYS A 126 -20.60 0.59 12.87
C LYS A 126 -21.45 -0.61 12.47
N LEU A 127 -21.70 -1.53 13.41
CA LEU A 127 -22.64 -2.63 13.19
C LEU A 127 -24.08 -2.14 13.37
N ALA A 128 -24.98 -2.58 12.50
CA ALA A 128 -26.41 -2.20 12.56
C ALA A 128 -27.04 -2.56 13.89
N GLU A 129 -26.61 -3.65 14.54
CA GLU A 129 -27.10 -4.11 15.83
C GLU A 129 -26.56 -3.27 17.01
N GLY A 130 -25.53 -2.44 16.83
CA GLY A 130 -24.95 -1.57 17.86
C GLY A 130 -24.34 -2.33 19.04
N ARG A 131 -24.09 -3.64 18.90
CA ARG A 131 -23.55 -4.52 19.92
C ARG A 131 -22.41 -5.38 19.39
N HIS A 132 -21.62 -5.95 20.29
CA HIS A 132 -20.65 -6.98 19.93
C HIS A 132 -21.35 -8.31 19.55
N PRO A 133 -20.78 -9.12 18.63
CA PRO A 133 -21.17 -10.51 18.47
C PRO A 133 -21.02 -11.26 19.80
N THR A 134 -22.00 -12.09 20.14
CA THR A 134 -21.96 -12.99 21.29
C THR A 134 -21.43 -14.35 20.89
N ARG A 135 -21.19 -15.23 21.87
CA ARG A 135 -20.83 -16.61 21.60
C ARG A 135 -21.91 -17.32 20.78
N ASP A 136 -23.18 -17.09 21.12
CA ASP A 136 -24.30 -17.72 20.44
C ASP A 136 -24.36 -17.32 18.95
N ASP A 137 -24.09 -16.03 18.64
CA ASP A 137 -23.97 -15.58 17.24
C ASP A 137 -22.84 -16.32 16.50
N LEU A 138 -21.72 -16.59 17.17
CA LEU A 138 -20.59 -17.29 16.55
C LEU A 138 -20.83 -18.79 16.42
N ASP A 139 -21.48 -19.42 17.42
CA ASP A 139 -21.83 -20.84 17.41
C ASP A 139 -22.84 -21.16 16.28
N GLU A 140 -23.73 -20.21 15.91
CA GLU A 140 -24.59 -20.35 14.73
C GLU A 140 -23.79 -20.45 13.41
N ALA A 141 -22.65 -19.77 13.33
CA ALA A 141 -21.84 -19.73 12.12
C ALA A 141 -20.83 -20.90 12.03
N ALA A 142 -20.32 -21.35 13.18
CA ALA A 142 -19.32 -22.41 13.29
C ALA A 142 -19.50 -23.16 14.63
N PRO A 143 -20.41 -24.15 14.69
CA PRO A 143 -20.77 -24.83 15.93
C PRO A 143 -19.76 -25.88 16.43
N ASP A 144 -18.75 -26.29 15.60
CA ASP A 144 -17.80 -27.40 15.85
C ASP A 144 -16.34 -26.93 16.04
#